data_efbedf81fcb3d94f22a92500a50cba88
#
_entry.id   efbedf81fcb3d94f22a92500a50cba88
#
_cell.length_a   1.000
_cell.length_b   1.000
_cell.length_c   1.000
_cell.angle_alpha   90.00
_cell.angle_beta   90.00
_cell.angle_gamma   90.00
#
_symmetry.space_group_name_H-M   'P 1'
#
loop_
_entity.id
_entity.type
_entity.pdbx_description
1 polymer ?
#
loop_
_entity_poly.entity_id
_entity_poly.type
_entity_poly.pdbx_seq_one_letter_code
_entity_poly.pdbx_strand_id
1 'polypeptide(L)'
;TVCCAMPAIAAGTIEVTEDVSVSDDYDWTRFKGQNVAINVYNWGEYISNGSDDSVDVVAAFEKLTGIKVNYTTFDSNESMYAKLKSGAANYDVVIPSDYMVAKMIAEGMLKPLNYDNIPNFKKINQEYVNPDYDPQNAYTVPYMLCTTGIIYNTTMVDKAPTSWADLWDEQYAGNILMFNNSRDAYAIAAFKSGHDIN
;
A
#
# COMPACT_ATOMS: atom_id res chain seq x y z
N THR A 1 -22.98 -12.49 -35.73
CA THR A 1 -23.25 -11.26 -34.96
C THR A 1 -23.08 -11.63 -33.49
N VAL A 2 -21.92 -11.36 -32.92
CA VAL A 2 -21.66 -11.51 -31.48
C VAL A 2 -22.19 -10.24 -30.83
N CYS A 3 -23.30 -10.36 -30.12
CA CYS A 3 -23.84 -9.30 -29.29
C CYS A 3 -22.99 -9.25 -28.01
N CYS A 4 -22.01 -8.35 -27.92
CA CYS A 4 -21.36 -8.02 -26.65
C CYS A 4 -22.43 -7.36 -25.78
N ALA A 5 -22.93 -8.08 -24.79
CA ALA A 5 -23.74 -7.50 -23.75
C ALA A 5 -22.84 -6.54 -22.96
N MET A 6 -23.08 -5.22 -23.07
CA MET A 6 -22.50 -4.26 -22.14
C MET A 6 -22.96 -4.64 -20.72
N PRO A 7 -22.05 -4.66 -19.73
CA PRO A 7 -22.47 -4.84 -18.35
C PRO A 7 -23.46 -3.73 -17.99
N ALA A 8 -24.61 -4.09 -17.42
CA ALA A 8 -25.58 -3.12 -16.96
C ALA A 8 -24.94 -2.31 -15.81
N ILE A 9 -24.81 -1.00 -16.00
CA ILE A 9 -24.36 -0.08 -14.95
C ILE A 9 -25.37 -0.19 -13.80
N ALA A 10 -24.92 -0.58 -12.63
CA ALA A 10 -25.78 -0.60 -11.45
C ALA A 10 -26.24 0.85 -11.14
N ALA A 11 -27.51 1.04 -10.85
CA ALA A 11 -28.04 2.36 -10.47
C ALA A 11 -27.27 2.87 -9.24
N GLY A 12 -26.81 4.12 -9.27
CA GLY A 12 -26.02 4.71 -8.19
C GLY A 12 -24.50 4.58 -8.38
N THR A 13 -24.02 4.29 -9.61
CA THR A 13 -22.57 4.23 -9.91
C THR A 13 -22.19 5.12 -11.10
N ILE A 14 -20.97 5.63 -11.05
CA ILE A 14 -20.30 6.36 -12.13
C ILE A 14 -19.23 5.44 -12.71
N GLU A 15 -19.29 5.13 -13.99
CA GLU A 15 -18.24 4.43 -14.71
C GLU A 15 -17.07 5.38 -14.96
N VAL A 16 -15.88 5.01 -14.49
CA VAL A 16 -14.64 5.79 -14.66
C VAL A 16 -13.84 5.24 -15.83
N THR A 17 -13.68 3.92 -15.87
CA THR A 17 -13.08 3.14 -16.96
C THR A 17 -13.96 1.92 -17.21
N GLU A 18 -13.61 1.08 -18.20
CA GLU A 18 -14.30 -0.18 -18.47
C GLU A 18 -14.35 -1.10 -17.22
N ASP A 19 -13.31 -1.07 -16.39
CA ASP A 19 -13.14 -1.96 -15.23
C ASP A 19 -13.36 -1.27 -13.88
N VAL A 20 -13.54 0.06 -13.87
CA VAL A 20 -13.65 0.84 -12.63
C VAL A 20 -14.94 1.65 -12.60
N SER A 21 -15.74 1.40 -11.59
CA SER A 21 -16.88 2.24 -11.25
C SER A 21 -16.80 2.70 -9.79
N VAL A 22 -17.37 3.85 -9.49
CA VAL A 22 -17.47 4.42 -8.15
C VAL A 22 -18.92 4.74 -7.82
N SER A 23 -19.25 4.85 -6.53
CA SER A 23 -20.57 5.29 -6.09
C SER A 23 -20.83 6.74 -6.53
N ASP A 24 -22.06 7.06 -6.89
CA ASP A 24 -22.50 8.42 -7.22
C ASP A 24 -22.99 9.23 -6.00
N ASP A 25 -22.87 8.65 -4.79
CA ASP A 25 -23.26 9.27 -3.53
C ASP A 25 -22.29 10.36 -3.05
N TYR A 26 -21.23 10.64 -3.83
CA TYR A 26 -20.20 11.62 -3.52
C TYR A 26 -19.90 12.51 -4.72
N ASP A 27 -19.71 13.82 -4.50
CA ASP A 27 -19.29 14.74 -5.56
C ASP A 27 -17.79 14.59 -5.87
N TRP A 28 -17.48 13.66 -6.74
CA TRP A 28 -16.12 13.40 -7.22
C TRP A 28 -15.55 14.54 -8.07
N THR A 29 -16.40 15.41 -8.59
CA THR A 29 -16.01 16.44 -9.57
C THR A 29 -15.76 17.80 -8.94
N ARG A 30 -15.93 17.93 -7.63
CA ARG A 30 -15.86 19.22 -6.90
C ARG A 30 -14.58 20.02 -7.11
N PHE A 31 -13.50 19.39 -7.53
CA PHE A 31 -12.21 20.04 -7.80
C PHE A 31 -11.89 20.21 -9.29
N LYS A 32 -12.76 19.75 -10.20
CA LYS A 32 -12.53 19.90 -11.63
C LYS A 32 -12.38 21.38 -12.01
N GLY A 33 -11.34 21.67 -12.78
CA GLY A 33 -11.04 23.03 -13.25
C GLY A 33 -10.36 23.93 -12.22
N GLN A 34 -10.05 23.45 -11.01
CA GLN A 34 -9.39 24.24 -9.95
C GLN A 34 -7.85 24.10 -9.93
N ASN A 35 -7.27 23.32 -10.87
CA ASN A 35 -5.81 23.06 -10.93
C ASN A 35 -5.22 22.52 -9.62
N VAL A 36 -5.99 21.69 -8.91
CA VAL A 36 -5.52 21.03 -7.68
C VAL A 36 -4.56 19.91 -8.02
N ALA A 37 -3.48 19.80 -7.25
CA ALA A 37 -2.55 18.67 -7.33
C ALA A 37 -2.24 18.17 -5.94
N ILE A 38 -1.98 16.84 -5.83
CA ILE A 38 -1.52 16.18 -4.61
C ILE A 38 -0.23 15.41 -4.89
N ASN A 39 0.62 15.31 -3.88
CA ASN A 39 1.87 14.57 -3.91
C ASN A 39 1.70 13.29 -3.10
N VAL A 40 1.85 12.14 -3.75
CA VAL A 40 1.69 10.81 -3.13
C VAL A 40 3.04 10.09 -3.13
N TYR A 41 3.41 9.48 -2.00
CA TYR A 41 4.64 8.74 -1.83
C TYR A 41 4.34 7.34 -1.31
N ASN A 42 4.59 6.33 -2.15
CA ASN A 42 4.18 4.95 -1.90
C ASN A 42 5.31 3.97 -2.27
N TRP A 43 5.12 2.71 -1.95
CA TRP A 43 5.92 1.60 -2.44
C TRP A 43 5.72 1.40 -3.95
N GLY A 44 6.74 0.86 -4.63
CA GLY A 44 6.72 0.69 -6.08
C GLY A 44 5.55 -0.15 -6.60
N GLU A 45 5.25 -1.24 -5.91
CA GLU A 45 4.31 -2.28 -6.37
C GLU A 45 2.94 -2.23 -5.67
N TYR A 46 2.60 -1.14 -4.98
CA TYR A 46 1.37 -1.06 -4.16
C TYR A 46 0.17 -0.43 -4.86
N ILE A 47 0.22 -0.21 -6.16
CA ILE A 47 -0.89 0.32 -6.96
C ILE A 47 -0.80 -0.19 -8.40
N SER A 48 -1.94 -0.50 -9.00
CA SER A 48 -2.01 -0.82 -10.43
C SER A 48 -1.74 0.43 -11.27
N ASN A 49 -0.87 0.30 -12.26
CA ASN A 49 -0.33 1.40 -13.06
C ASN A 49 -0.62 1.28 -14.58
N GLY A 50 -1.50 0.36 -14.97
CA GLY A 50 -1.84 0.10 -16.37
C GLY A 50 -0.92 -0.90 -17.07
N SER A 51 0.07 -1.48 -16.38
CA SER A 51 0.87 -2.58 -16.95
C SER A 51 0.12 -3.91 -16.84
N ASP A 52 0.49 -4.89 -17.70
CA ASP A 52 -0.01 -6.26 -17.66
C ASP A 52 -1.56 -6.36 -17.64
N ASP A 53 -2.21 -5.55 -18.49
CA ASP A 53 -3.68 -5.44 -18.58
C ASP A 53 -4.37 -4.96 -17.27
N SER A 54 -3.61 -4.36 -16.35
CA SER A 54 -4.16 -3.77 -15.13
C SER A 54 -4.72 -2.36 -15.37
N VAL A 55 -5.57 -1.90 -14.45
CA VAL A 55 -6.08 -0.52 -14.50
C VAL A 55 -5.01 0.46 -14.04
N ASP A 56 -4.82 1.57 -14.77
CA ASP A 56 -4.08 2.72 -14.25
C ASP A 56 -4.97 3.50 -13.26
N VAL A 57 -4.80 3.20 -11.97
CA VAL A 57 -5.62 3.78 -10.89
C VAL A 57 -5.37 5.28 -10.75
N VAL A 58 -4.14 5.75 -10.96
CA VAL A 58 -3.81 7.18 -10.90
C VAL A 58 -4.51 7.94 -12.03
N ALA A 59 -4.41 7.44 -13.26
CA ALA A 59 -5.08 8.05 -14.41
C ALA A 59 -6.62 8.03 -14.25
N ALA A 60 -7.18 6.93 -13.73
CA ALA A 60 -8.61 6.83 -13.45
C ALA A 60 -9.05 7.87 -12.40
N PHE A 61 -8.30 8.04 -11.32
CA PHE A 61 -8.56 9.05 -10.29
C PHE A 61 -8.48 10.48 -10.86
N GLU A 62 -7.44 10.80 -11.62
CA GLU A 62 -7.29 12.11 -12.26
C GLU A 62 -8.45 12.42 -13.21
N LYS A 63 -8.86 11.44 -14.03
CA LYS A 63 -10.00 11.55 -14.96
C LYS A 63 -11.30 11.82 -14.20
N LEU A 64 -11.53 11.10 -13.11
CA LEU A 64 -12.74 11.22 -12.30
C LEU A 64 -12.80 12.57 -11.58
N THR A 65 -11.72 12.97 -10.90
CA THR A 65 -11.73 14.07 -9.94
C THR A 65 -11.23 15.40 -10.51
N GLY A 66 -10.42 15.36 -11.56
CA GLY A 66 -9.67 16.52 -12.06
C GLY A 66 -8.51 16.96 -11.16
N ILE A 67 -8.17 16.17 -10.14
CA ILE A 67 -7.01 16.39 -9.26
C ILE A 67 -5.80 15.72 -9.90
N LYS A 68 -4.71 16.47 -10.11
CA LYS A 68 -3.45 15.91 -10.57
C LYS A 68 -2.74 15.17 -9.45
N VAL A 69 -2.18 13.99 -9.74
CA VAL A 69 -1.42 13.19 -8.78
C VAL A 69 0.05 13.14 -9.19
N ASN A 70 0.91 13.77 -8.38
CA ASN A 70 2.35 13.60 -8.49
C ASN A 70 2.75 12.37 -7.68
N TYR A 71 2.72 11.20 -8.34
CA TYR A 71 2.99 9.92 -7.72
C TYR A 71 4.49 9.62 -7.78
N THR A 72 5.08 9.33 -6.62
CA THR A 72 6.49 8.92 -6.50
C THR A 72 6.60 7.69 -5.61
N THR A 73 7.68 6.93 -5.80
CA THR A 73 7.91 5.68 -5.08
C THR A 73 9.16 5.72 -4.23
N PHE A 74 9.22 4.84 -3.24
CA PHE A 74 10.40 4.60 -2.40
C PHE A 74 10.65 3.09 -2.25
N ASP A 75 11.91 2.75 -1.95
CA ASP A 75 12.36 1.37 -1.84
C ASP A 75 12.48 0.89 -0.38
N SER A 76 12.53 1.83 0.59
CA SER A 76 12.57 1.51 2.01
C SER A 76 11.93 2.59 2.86
N ASN A 77 11.37 2.20 4.01
CA ASN A 77 10.81 3.14 4.98
C ASN A 77 11.88 4.14 5.47
N GLU A 78 13.12 3.69 5.62
CA GLU A 78 14.23 4.50 6.13
C GLU A 78 14.59 5.61 5.14
N SER A 79 14.67 5.32 3.84
CA SER A 79 14.93 6.32 2.80
C SER A 79 13.79 7.33 2.68
N MET A 80 12.54 6.83 2.70
CA MET A 80 11.34 7.67 2.71
C MET A 80 11.35 8.62 3.92
N TYR A 81 11.54 8.07 5.13
CA TYR A 81 11.57 8.83 6.37
C TYR A 81 12.69 9.89 6.37
N ALA A 82 13.90 9.54 5.95
CA ALA A 82 15.01 10.48 5.88
C ALA A 82 14.71 11.66 4.95
N LYS A 83 14.10 11.38 3.80
CA LYS A 83 13.69 12.41 2.84
C LYS A 83 12.62 13.35 3.41
N LEU A 84 11.61 12.82 4.09
CA LEU A 84 10.58 13.63 4.73
C LEU A 84 11.15 14.47 5.88
N LYS A 85 11.98 13.87 6.72
CA LYS A 85 12.57 14.54 7.89
C LYS A 85 13.53 15.65 7.50
N SER A 86 14.21 15.53 6.36
CA SER A 86 15.09 16.60 5.86
C SER A 86 14.33 17.84 5.38
N GLY A 87 13.02 17.77 5.20
CA GLY A 87 12.22 18.84 4.60
C GLY A 87 12.48 19.06 3.10
N ALA A 88 13.23 18.17 2.45
CA ALA A 88 13.56 18.28 1.03
C ALA A 88 12.37 18.09 0.10
N ALA A 89 11.28 17.50 0.59
CA ALA A 89 10.06 17.28 -0.17
C ALA A 89 8.83 17.30 0.75
N ASN A 90 7.73 17.82 0.21
CA ASN A 90 6.43 17.80 0.88
C ASN A 90 5.53 16.82 0.16
N TYR A 91 4.89 15.95 0.94
CA TYR A 91 3.89 15.01 0.46
C TYR A 91 2.58 15.19 1.22
N ASP A 92 1.47 15.00 0.50
CA ASP A 92 0.12 15.08 1.05
C ASP A 92 -0.32 13.73 1.60
N VAL A 93 0.13 12.65 0.95
CA VAL A 93 -0.17 11.25 1.34
C VAL A 93 1.12 10.44 1.28
N VAL A 94 1.40 9.68 2.35
CA VAL A 94 2.50 8.72 2.43
C VAL A 94 1.99 7.37 2.89
N ILE A 95 2.53 6.27 2.37
CA ILE A 95 2.09 4.91 2.69
C ILE A 95 3.26 4.11 3.29
N PRO A 96 3.67 4.37 4.53
CA PRO A 96 4.72 3.63 5.22
C PRO A 96 4.20 2.35 5.88
N SER A 97 5.12 1.49 6.33
CA SER A 97 4.78 0.38 7.20
C SER A 97 4.44 0.86 8.63
N ASP A 98 3.74 0.04 9.37
CA ASP A 98 3.21 0.27 10.72
C ASP A 98 4.25 0.83 11.71
N TYR A 99 5.42 0.19 11.84
CA TYR A 99 6.49 0.64 12.73
C TYR A 99 7.01 2.05 12.39
N MET A 100 7.01 2.40 11.10
CA MET A 100 7.42 3.73 10.66
C MET A 100 6.32 4.75 10.92
N VAL A 101 5.04 4.36 10.78
CA VAL A 101 3.91 5.17 11.21
C VAL A 101 4.03 5.50 12.69
N ALA A 102 4.23 4.50 13.56
CA ALA A 102 4.42 4.72 15.00
C ALA A 102 5.52 5.76 15.31
N LYS A 103 6.66 5.62 14.60
CA LYS A 103 7.78 6.58 14.72
C LYS A 103 7.38 7.99 14.28
N MET A 104 6.71 8.12 13.13
CA MET A 104 6.31 9.41 12.58
C MET A 104 5.25 10.10 13.44
N ILE A 105 4.34 9.35 14.07
CA ILE A 105 3.37 9.87 15.06
C ILE A 105 4.13 10.42 16.27
N ALA A 106 5.03 9.61 16.85
CA ALA A 106 5.82 10.00 18.03
C ALA A 106 6.67 11.27 17.79
N GLU A 107 7.09 11.50 16.57
CA GLU A 107 7.87 12.68 16.17
C GLU A 107 7.00 13.86 15.68
N GLY A 108 5.67 13.74 15.68
CA GLY A 108 4.75 14.80 15.28
C GLY A 108 4.82 15.12 13.77
N MET A 109 5.20 14.17 12.94
CA MET A 109 5.37 14.36 11.50
C MET A 109 4.05 14.21 10.72
N LEU A 110 3.02 13.64 11.32
CA LEU A 110 1.73 13.37 10.68
C LEU A 110 0.67 14.35 11.18
N LYS A 111 -0.29 14.65 10.32
CA LYS A 111 -1.47 15.44 10.66
C LYS A 111 -2.64 14.51 10.98
N PRO A 112 -3.46 14.84 11.99
CA PRO A 112 -4.69 14.10 12.27
C PRO A 112 -5.63 14.11 11.06
N LEU A 113 -6.31 12.99 10.83
CA LEU A 113 -7.31 12.84 9.78
C LEU A 113 -8.65 13.47 10.21
N ASN A 114 -9.35 14.06 9.23
CA ASN A 114 -10.74 14.45 9.41
C ASN A 114 -11.65 13.40 8.75
N TYR A 115 -12.27 12.57 9.57
CA TYR A 115 -13.12 11.47 9.12
C TYR A 115 -14.43 11.89 8.46
N ASP A 116 -14.89 13.14 8.64
CA ASP A 116 -16.01 13.68 7.88
C ASP A 116 -15.72 13.69 6.36
N ASN A 117 -14.42 13.75 6.01
CA ASN A 117 -13.97 13.69 4.63
C ASN A 117 -13.64 12.25 4.16
N ILE A 118 -13.75 11.25 5.01
CA ILE A 118 -13.39 9.86 4.72
C ILE A 118 -14.57 8.91 5.02
N PRO A 119 -15.74 9.10 4.38
CA PRO A 119 -16.95 8.34 4.71
C PRO A 119 -16.80 6.83 4.44
N ASN A 120 -15.89 6.44 3.56
CA ASN A 120 -15.61 5.05 3.23
C ASN A 120 -14.78 4.32 4.31
N PHE A 121 -14.25 5.00 5.32
CA PHE A 121 -13.55 4.35 6.44
C PHE A 121 -14.41 3.26 7.10
N LYS A 122 -15.73 3.47 7.17
CA LYS A 122 -16.69 2.47 7.68
C LYS A 122 -16.71 1.14 6.92
N LYS A 123 -16.13 1.10 5.71
CA LYS A 123 -16.02 -0.11 4.87
C LYS A 123 -14.75 -0.91 5.15
N ILE A 124 -13.81 -0.37 5.94
CA ILE A 124 -12.59 -1.07 6.35
C ILE A 124 -12.98 -2.24 7.26
N ASN A 125 -12.33 -3.40 7.05
CA ASN A 125 -12.52 -4.55 7.93
C ASN A 125 -12.11 -4.16 9.36
N GLN A 126 -13.01 -4.42 10.32
CA GLN A 126 -12.85 -4.03 11.72
C GLN A 126 -11.65 -4.68 12.40
N GLU A 127 -11.14 -5.79 11.87
CA GLU A 127 -9.92 -6.45 12.33
C GLU A 127 -8.67 -5.55 12.20
N TYR A 128 -8.68 -4.60 11.24
CA TYR A 128 -7.54 -3.70 10.96
C TYR A 128 -7.77 -2.28 11.47
N VAL A 129 -8.88 -2.03 12.13
CA VAL A 129 -9.21 -0.73 12.72
C VAL A 129 -8.64 -0.65 14.13
N ASN A 130 -8.15 0.54 14.51
CA ASN A 130 -7.53 0.82 15.81
C ASN A 130 -6.31 -0.06 16.11
N PRO A 131 -5.32 -0.11 15.20
CA PRO A 131 -4.11 -0.87 15.45
C PRO A 131 -3.28 -0.26 16.58
N ASP A 132 -2.44 -1.06 17.24
CA ASP A 132 -1.65 -0.64 18.39
C ASP A 132 -0.73 0.58 18.11
N TYR A 133 -0.29 0.74 16.87
CA TYR A 133 0.55 1.88 16.46
C TYR A 133 -0.25 3.20 16.26
N ASP A 134 -1.56 3.12 16.10
CA ASP A 134 -2.49 4.25 16.01
C ASP A 134 -3.86 3.86 16.60
N PRO A 135 -3.99 3.74 17.92
CA PRO A 135 -5.13 3.09 18.59
C PRO A 135 -6.51 3.72 18.35
N GLN A 136 -6.54 4.88 17.74
CA GLN A 136 -7.79 5.60 17.39
C GLN A 136 -7.91 5.86 15.89
N ASN A 137 -7.00 5.31 15.08
CA ASN A 137 -6.82 5.70 13.67
C ASN A 137 -6.80 7.23 13.48
N ALA A 138 -6.22 7.95 14.43
CA ALA A 138 -6.21 9.42 14.39
C ALA A 138 -5.40 9.95 13.21
N TYR A 139 -4.44 9.18 12.71
CA TYR A 139 -3.47 9.57 11.68
C TYR A 139 -3.50 8.68 10.45
N THR A 140 -4.09 7.49 10.52
CA THR A 140 -3.96 6.48 9.48
C THR A 140 -5.27 5.85 9.05
N VAL A 141 -5.30 5.42 7.77
CA VAL A 141 -6.29 4.51 7.22
C VAL A 141 -5.54 3.26 6.75
N PRO A 142 -5.94 2.05 7.17
CA PRO A 142 -5.34 0.81 6.65
C PRO A 142 -5.44 0.72 5.14
N TYR A 143 -4.33 0.44 4.48
CA TYR A 143 -4.26 0.38 3.01
C TYR A 143 -4.03 -1.04 2.51
N MET A 144 -2.98 -1.70 3.00
CA MET A 144 -2.59 -3.03 2.55
C MET A 144 -2.05 -3.85 3.72
N LEU A 145 -2.40 -5.12 3.74
CA LEU A 145 -1.80 -6.13 4.61
C LEU A 145 -0.86 -6.99 3.76
N CYS A 146 0.37 -7.17 4.23
CA CYS A 146 1.34 -8.04 3.61
C CYS A 146 1.73 -9.18 4.55
N THR A 147 1.95 -10.36 3.98
CA THR A 147 2.53 -11.51 4.69
C THR A 147 3.86 -11.83 4.09
N THR A 148 4.85 -12.12 4.94
CA THR A 148 6.18 -12.55 4.50
C THR A 148 6.24 -14.08 4.47
N GLY A 149 6.76 -14.63 3.38
CA GLY A 149 6.87 -16.08 3.18
C GLY A 149 8.12 -16.45 2.38
N ILE A 150 8.41 -17.75 2.34
CA ILE A 150 9.49 -18.30 1.51
C ILE A 150 8.91 -18.65 0.14
N ILE A 151 9.45 -18.01 -0.90
CA ILE A 151 9.21 -18.40 -2.29
C ILE A 151 10.40 -19.24 -2.75
N TYR A 152 10.15 -20.38 -3.36
CA TYR A 152 11.21 -21.27 -3.82
C TYR A 152 10.92 -21.81 -5.23
N ASN A 153 12.00 -22.09 -5.96
CA ASN A 153 11.91 -22.70 -7.30
C ASN A 153 11.78 -24.22 -7.16
N THR A 154 10.62 -24.77 -7.53
CA THR A 154 10.32 -26.20 -7.45
C THR A 154 11.19 -27.10 -8.36
N THR A 155 11.94 -26.52 -9.29
CA THR A 155 12.89 -27.27 -10.13
C THR A 155 14.30 -27.31 -9.52
N MET A 156 14.56 -26.56 -8.44
CA MET A 156 15.86 -26.45 -7.76
C MET A 156 15.82 -26.89 -6.31
N VAL A 157 14.63 -26.99 -5.73
CA VAL A 157 14.39 -27.35 -4.34
C VAL A 157 13.47 -28.56 -4.29
N ASP A 158 14.03 -29.71 -3.98
CA ASP A 158 13.30 -31.00 -4.00
C ASP A 158 12.22 -31.10 -2.93
N LYS A 159 12.44 -30.45 -1.78
CA LYS A 159 11.52 -30.48 -0.65
C LYS A 159 11.09 -29.05 -0.30
N ALA A 160 9.77 -28.82 -0.28
CA ALA A 160 9.22 -27.54 0.13
C ALA A 160 9.76 -27.10 1.52
N PRO A 161 10.26 -25.86 1.65
CA PRO A 161 10.61 -25.29 2.93
C PRO A 161 9.40 -25.28 3.88
N THR A 162 9.62 -25.61 5.14
CA THR A 162 8.57 -25.69 6.17
C THR A 162 8.84 -24.77 7.36
N SER A 163 10.02 -24.19 7.40
CA SER A 163 10.50 -23.35 8.50
C SER A 163 11.44 -22.26 7.97
N TRP A 164 11.46 -21.13 8.66
CA TRP A 164 12.49 -20.10 8.41
C TRP A 164 13.91 -20.64 8.59
N ALA A 165 14.12 -21.67 9.41
CA ALA A 165 15.41 -22.30 9.60
C ALA A 165 15.97 -22.91 8.30
N ASP A 166 15.13 -23.29 7.36
CA ASP A 166 15.56 -23.86 6.07
C ASP A 166 16.40 -22.87 5.24
N LEU A 167 16.26 -21.56 5.48
CA LEU A 167 17.11 -20.54 4.86
C LEU A 167 18.59 -20.59 5.31
N TRP A 168 18.91 -21.33 6.37
CA TRP A 168 20.29 -21.54 6.87
C TRP A 168 20.85 -22.89 6.49
N ASP A 169 20.16 -23.67 5.66
CA ASP A 169 20.70 -24.93 5.17
C ASP A 169 21.83 -24.65 4.16
N GLU A 170 22.98 -25.24 4.41
CA GLU A 170 24.20 -25.05 3.61
C GLU A 170 24.01 -25.43 2.13
N GLN A 171 23.08 -26.34 1.82
CA GLN A 171 22.76 -26.71 0.44
C GLN A 171 22.28 -25.53 -0.40
N TYR A 172 21.72 -24.49 0.21
CA TYR A 172 21.21 -23.31 -0.47
C TYR A 172 22.18 -22.14 -0.47
N ALA A 173 23.40 -22.33 0.04
CA ALA A 173 24.40 -21.27 0.10
C ALA A 173 24.65 -20.62 -1.27
N GLY A 174 24.57 -19.31 -1.33
CA GLY A 174 24.72 -18.54 -2.57
C GLY A 174 23.47 -18.50 -3.48
N ASN A 175 22.38 -19.17 -3.12
CA ASN A 175 21.13 -19.22 -3.88
C ASN A 175 19.94 -18.62 -3.12
N ILE A 176 20.18 -17.91 -2.05
CA ILE A 176 19.14 -17.25 -1.24
C ILE A 176 19.12 -15.77 -1.60
N LEU A 177 17.94 -15.28 -1.97
CA LEU A 177 17.65 -13.87 -2.17
C LEU A 177 16.83 -13.36 -0.99
N MET A 178 17.28 -12.26 -0.37
CA MET A 178 16.54 -11.53 0.65
C MET A 178 16.19 -10.15 0.12
N PHE A 179 14.95 -9.73 0.30
CA PHE A 179 14.53 -8.38 -0.07
C PHE A 179 15.15 -7.32 0.87
N ASN A 180 15.28 -6.10 0.34
CA ASN A 180 15.95 -5.00 1.04
C ASN A 180 15.04 -4.31 2.06
N ASN A 181 14.61 -5.06 3.08
CA ASN A 181 13.89 -4.54 4.23
C ASN A 181 14.56 -5.08 5.51
N SER A 182 15.19 -4.19 6.26
CA SER A 182 15.99 -4.58 7.44
C SER A 182 15.10 -5.18 8.54
N ARG A 183 13.89 -4.68 8.74
CA ARG A 183 12.98 -5.19 9.77
C ARG A 183 12.57 -6.62 9.50
N ASP A 184 12.14 -6.92 8.27
CA ASP A 184 11.73 -8.27 7.90
C ASP A 184 12.90 -9.25 7.91
N ALA A 185 14.08 -8.83 7.45
CA ALA A 185 15.29 -9.66 7.51
C ALA A 185 15.69 -10.03 8.95
N TYR A 186 15.65 -9.05 9.88
CA TYR A 186 15.89 -9.32 11.29
C TYR A 186 14.79 -10.15 11.95
N ALA A 187 13.54 -9.93 11.56
CA ALA A 187 12.41 -10.72 12.02
C ALA A 187 12.56 -12.21 11.68
N ILE A 188 12.94 -12.52 10.45
CA ILE A 188 13.20 -13.88 9.99
C ILE A 188 14.33 -14.54 10.84
N ALA A 189 15.40 -13.80 11.13
CA ALA A 189 16.48 -14.29 11.98
C ALA A 189 16.03 -14.50 13.44
N ALA A 190 15.18 -13.61 13.97
CA ALA A 190 14.60 -13.75 15.30
C ALA A 190 13.71 -14.98 15.41
N PHE A 191 12.81 -15.19 14.44
CA PHE A 191 11.96 -16.39 14.40
C PHE A 191 12.77 -17.68 14.33
N LYS A 192 13.84 -17.73 13.51
CA LYS A 192 14.74 -18.88 13.50
C LYS A 192 15.35 -19.15 14.88
N SER A 193 15.63 -18.09 15.63
CA SER A 193 16.23 -18.17 16.98
C SER A 193 15.20 -18.40 18.09
N GLY A 194 13.91 -18.58 17.74
CA GLY A 194 12.82 -18.81 18.69
C GLY A 194 12.35 -17.55 19.44
N HIS A 195 12.69 -16.37 18.94
CA HIS A 195 12.21 -15.11 19.51
C HIS A 195 10.91 -14.67 18.82
N ASP A 196 9.94 -14.25 19.63
CA ASP A 196 8.80 -13.50 19.16
C ASP A 196 9.18 -12.04 18.97
N ILE A 197 8.70 -11.43 17.90
CA ILE A 197 9.00 -10.03 17.54
C ILE A 197 7.78 -9.11 17.67
N ASN A 198 6.61 -9.68 18.04
CA ASN A 198 5.35 -8.96 18.25
C ASN A 198 5.15 -8.58 19.71
#